data_c1d3899b9e2e5b67bf3c49b0cfb53fca
#
_entry.id   c1d3899b9e2e5b67bf3c49b0cfb53fca
#
_cell.length_a   1.000
_cell.length_b   1.000
_cell.length_c   1.000
_cell.angle_alpha   90.00
_cell.angle_beta   90.00
_cell.angle_gamma   90.00
#
_symmetry.space_group_name_H-M   'P 1'
#
loop_
_entity.id
_entity.type
_entity.pdbx_description
1 polymer ?
#
loop_
_entity_poly.entity_id
_entity_poly.type
_entity_poly.pdbx_seq_one_letter_code
_entity_poly.pdbx_strand_id
1 'polypeptide(L)'
;ATDAKATTGKDTVVPPSPGQTEEVSILRGPAARVVANMSASLEVPTATSVRAVPAKLLIDNRIVINNHLGRRRGGKVSFTHLLGYAIVKALQTHPEMNCAFADLNGKPAVVHHDSVNFGLAIDLPKPDGTRQLLVPNIKDAQRMDFAKFSTSYDDLVRRARQARLGVDDFAGTTISLTNPGTLGTVHSVPRLMPGQGAIVGAGALEYPAEWQGAAAETLAKHGVSKILTLT
;
A
#
# COMPACT_ATOMS: atom_id res chain seq x y z
N ALA A 1 -45.16 -19.78 -9.70
CA ALA A 1 -44.34 -19.05 -10.64
C ALA A 1 -44.71 -17.58 -10.54
N THR A 2 -43.92 -16.80 -9.88
CA THR A 2 -44.07 -15.34 -9.83
C THR A 2 -42.68 -14.74 -9.99
N ASP A 3 -42.43 -14.14 -11.15
CA ASP A 3 -41.23 -13.44 -11.52
C ASP A 3 -41.01 -12.23 -10.61
N ALA A 4 -39.99 -12.29 -9.77
CA ALA A 4 -39.47 -11.12 -9.04
C ALA A 4 -38.42 -10.42 -9.93
N LYS A 5 -38.90 -9.39 -10.62
CA LYS A 5 -38.07 -8.45 -11.40
C LYS A 5 -37.21 -7.62 -10.44
N ALA A 6 -35.92 -7.90 -10.38
CA ALA A 6 -34.96 -7.08 -9.63
C ALA A 6 -34.87 -5.70 -10.26
N THR A 7 -35.43 -4.71 -9.59
CA THR A 7 -35.25 -3.29 -9.88
C THR A 7 -33.89 -2.86 -9.34
N THR A 8 -32.95 -2.62 -10.25
CA THR A 8 -31.70 -1.90 -9.97
C THR A 8 -32.06 -0.45 -9.63
N GLY A 9 -32.20 -0.19 -8.32
CA GLY A 9 -32.32 1.17 -7.82
C GLY A 9 -30.99 1.89 -8.03
N LYS A 10 -30.97 2.87 -8.95
CA LYS A 10 -29.98 3.94 -8.93
C LYS A 10 -30.23 4.71 -7.65
N ASP A 11 -29.36 4.55 -6.65
CA ASP A 11 -29.34 5.41 -5.46
C ASP A 11 -29.07 6.86 -5.95
N THR A 12 -30.15 7.59 -6.16
CA THR A 12 -30.11 9.03 -6.34
C THR A 12 -29.74 9.63 -4.99
N VAL A 13 -28.53 10.13 -4.86
CA VAL A 13 -28.12 10.99 -3.74
C VAL A 13 -29.14 12.13 -3.70
N VAL A 14 -29.98 12.16 -2.65
CA VAL A 14 -30.95 13.23 -2.43
C VAL A 14 -30.16 14.51 -2.19
N PRO A 15 -30.38 15.57 -3.00
CA PRO A 15 -29.71 16.84 -2.76
C PRO A 15 -30.16 17.40 -1.39
N PRO A 16 -29.28 18.12 -0.66
CA PRO A 16 -29.60 18.67 0.66
C PRO A 16 -30.79 19.62 0.55
N SER A 17 -31.57 19.67 1.63
CA SER A 17 -32.78 20.50 1.72
C SER A 17 -32.47 21.99 1.56
N PRO A 18 -33.34 22.80 0.91
CA PRO A 18 -33.12 24.23 0.77
C PRO A 18 -33.03 24.91 2.15
N GLY A 19 -31.88 25.54 2.44
CA GLY A 19 -31.61 26.26 3.68
C GLY A 19 -30.27 25.94 4.33
N GLN A 20 -29.55 24.90 3.90
CA GLN A 20 -28.16 24.63 4.32
C GLN A 20 -27.22 25.16 3.23
N THR A 21 -26.32 26.07 3.58
CA THR A 21 -25.22 26.55 2.73
C THR A 21 -24.15 25.49 2.66
N GLU A 22 -24.43 24.35 2.01
CA GLU A 22 -23.42 23.34 1.70
C GLU A 22 -22.75 23.72 0.36
N GLU A 23 -21.44 23.89 0.39
CA GLU A 23 -20.66 24.11 -0.81
C GLU A 23 -20.47 22.75 -1.52
N VAL A 24 -21.14 22.55 -2.64
CA VAL A 24 -21.01 21.33 -3.46
C VAL A 24 -20.03 21.60 -4.59
N SER A 25 -18.92 20.85 -4.61
CA SER A 25 -17.93 20.92 -5.67
C SER A 25 -17.85 19.61 -6.46
N ILE A 26 -17.80 19.71 -7.80
CA ILE A 26 -17.65 18.54 -8.67
C ILE A 26 -16.19 18.11 -8.68
N LEU A 27 -15.94 16.85 -8.31
CA LEU A 27 -14.61 16.26 -8.38
C LEU A 27 -14.18 16.06 -9.83
N ARG A 28 -12.95 16.49 -10.16
CA ARG A 28 -12.37 16.39 -11.51
C ARG A 28 -10.94 15.84 -11.45
N GLY A 29 -10.45 15.36 -12.58
CA GLY A 29 -9.06 14.88 -12.72
C GLY A 29 -8.70 13.77 -11.74
N PRO A 30 -7.59 13.90 -10.99
CA PRO A 30 -7.12 12.86 -10.06
C PRO A 30 -8.14 12.48 -8.99
N ALA A 31 -8.89 13.44 -8.45
CA ALA A 31 -9.90 13.16 -7.42
C ALA A 31 -11.05 12.31 -7.95
N ALA A 32 -11.55 12.61 -9.15
CA ALA A 32 -12.58 11.79 -9.81
C ALA A 32 -12.06 10.36 -10.10
N ARG A 33 -10.77 10.23 -10.48
CA ARG A 33 -10.15 8.93 -10.71
C ARG A 33 -10.03 8.09 -9.42
N VAL A 34 -9.75 8.74 -8.29
CA VAL A 34 -9.75 8.03 -6.98
C VAL A 34 -11.13 7.45 -6.69
N VAL A 35 -12.21 8.23 -6.90
CA VAL A 35 -13.58 7.73 -6.71
C VAL A 35 -13.85 6.53 -7.63
N ALA A 36 -13.54 6.65 -8.92
CA ALA A 36 -13.73 5.54 -9.87
C ALA A 36 -12.97 4.28 -9.46
N ASN A 37 -11.71 4.42 -9.03
CA ASN A 37 -10.89 3.30 -8.56
C ASN A 37 -11.47 2.68 -7.28
N MET A 38 -11.93 3.50 -6.33
CA MET A 38 -12.53 3.00 -5.09
C MET A 38 -13.84 2.25 -5.37
N SER A 39 -14.66 2.76 -6.28
CA SER A 39 -15.88 2.06 -6.71
C SER A 39 -15.53 0.72 -7.39
N ALA A 40 -14.57 0.71 -8.31
CA ALA A 40 -14.13 -0.52 -8.98
C ALA A 40 -13.54 -1.54 -7.99
N SER A 41 -12.91 -1.09 -6.91
CA SER A 41 -12.35 -1.98 -5.88
C SER A 41 -13.41 -2.79 -5.12
N LEU A 42 -14.66 -2.33 -5.12
CA LEU A 42 -15.77 -3.04 -4.47
C LEU A 42 -16.20 -4.31 -5.22
N GLU A 43 -15.88 -4.39 -6.52
CA GLU A 43 -16.14 -5.54 -7.37
C GLU A 43 -15.08 -6.65 -7.22
N VAL A 44 -13.98 -6.38 -6.50
CA VAL A 44 -12.90 -7.35 -6.31
C VAL A 44 -13.17 -8.16 -5.03
N PRO A 45 -13.35 -9.50 -5.12
CA PRO A 45 -13.43 -10.35 -3.94
C PRO A 45 -12.14 -10.30 -3.13
N THR A 46 -12.23 -10.00 -1.84
CA THR A 46 -11.06 -9.90 -0.98
C THR A 46 -11.22 -10.69 0.30
N ALA A 47 -10.11 -11.23 0.82
CA ALA A 47 -9.97 -11.74 2.17
C ALA A 47 -8.83 -10.97 2.85
N THR A 48 -9.06 -10.55 4.09
CA THR A 48 -8.06 -9.77 4.84
C THR A 48 -7.47 -10.59 5.96
N SER A 49 -6.14 -10.64 6.02
CA SER A 49 -5.41 -11.23 7.13
C SER A 49 -4.58 -10.16 7.84
N VAL A 50 -4.55 -10.23 9.16
CA VAL A 50 -3.78 -9.31 10.00
C VAL A 50 -2.76 -10.09 10.82
N ARG A 51 -1.51 -9.62 10.83
CA ARG A 51 -0.41 -10.24 11.58
C ARG A 51 0.40 -9.20 12.34
N ALA A 52 0.61 -9.44 13.63
CA ALA A 52 1.60 -8.74 14.42
C ALA A 52 2.96 -9.44 14.23
N VAL A 53 3.94 -8.71 13.71
CA VAL A 53 5.28 -9.24 13.40
C VAL A 53 6.29 -8.58 14.32
N PRO A 54 7.12 -9.36 15.06
CA PRO A 54 8.22 -8.80 15.84
C PRO A 54 9.19 -8.03 14.95
N ALA A 55 9.46 -6.77 15.26
CA ALA A 55 10.20 -5.87 14.39
C ALA A 55 11.67 -5.71 14.77
N LYS A 56 12.15 -6.39 15.84
CA LYS A 56 13.52 -6.21 16.33
C LYS A 56 14.56 -6.43 15.22
N LEU A 57 14.47 -7.55 14.52
CA LEU A 57 15.43 -7.87 13.45
C LEU A 57 15.37 -6.86 12.30
N LEU A 58 14.18 -6.38 11.95
CA LEU A 58 13.99 -5.37 10.93
C LEU A 58 14.65 -4.03 11.33
N ILE A 59 14.51 -3.64 12.60
CA ILE A 59 15.10 -2.42 13.17
C ILE A 59 16.63 -2.54 13.18
N ASP A 60 17.17 -3.64 13.69
CA ASP A 60 18.60 -3.87 13.81
C ASP A 60 19.28 -3.90 12.44
N ASN A 61 18.72 -4.62 11.49
CA ASN A 61 19.23 -4.67 10.11
C ASN A 61 19.23 -3.29 9.46
N ARG A 62 18.16 -2.50 9.65
CA ARG A 62 18.10 -1.13 9.10
C ARG A 62 19.22 -0.26 9.69
N ILE A 63 19.51 -0.37 10.98
CA ILE A 63 20.60 0.34 11.64
C ILE A 63 21.94 -0.04 11.01
N VAL A 64 22.23 -1.34 10.89
CA VAL A 64 23.47 -1.85 10.30
C VAL A 64 23.64 -1.37 8.86
N ILE A 65 22.61 -1.50 8.03
CA ILE A 65 22.64 -1.06 6.63
C ILE A 65 22.90 0.45 6.55
N ASN A 66 22.16 1.25 7.31
CA ASN A 66 22.32 2.72 7.27
C ASN A 66 23.66 3.18 7.80
N ASN A 67 24.23 2.53 8.81
CA ASN A 67 25.59 2.81 9.28
C ASN A 67 26.64 2.49 8.19
N HIS A 68 26.46 1.40 7.45
CA HIS A 68 27.33 1.05 6.33
C HIS A 68 27.22 2.06 5.19
N LEU A 69 25.99 2.42 4.77
CA LEU A 69 25.75 3.41 3.72
C LEU A 69 26.27 4.79 4.09
N GLY A 70 26.09 5.21 5.36
CA GLY A 70 26.59 6.51 5.85
C GLY A 70 28.10 6.65 5.74
N ARG A 71 28.87 5.57 6.02
CA ARG A 71 30.34 5.55 5.84
C ARG A 71 30.78 5.69 4.39
N ARG A 72 29.94 5.24 3.43
CA ARG A 72 30.21 5.29 1.99
C ARG A 72 29.56 6.47 1.27
N ARG A 73 29.01 7.44 2.00
CA ARG A 73 28.23 8.56 1.46
C ARG A 73 27.06 8.09 0.57
N GLY A 74 26.51 6.93 0.88
CA GLY A 74 25.30 6.39 0.24
C GLY A 74 24.03 7.04 0.79
N GLY A 75 22.87 6.63 0.23
CA GLY A 75 21.54 7.04 0.70
C GLY A 75 21.15 6.43 2.05
N LYS A 76 19.87 6.52 2.39
CA LYS A 76 19.27 5.89 3.57
C LYS A 76 18.19 4.91 3.16
N VAL A 77 18.22 3.73 3.78
CA VAL A 77 17.16 2.72 3.64
C VAL A 77 16.10 2.96 4.72
N SER A 78 14.84 3.07 4.30
CA SER A 78 13.68 3.13 5.19
C SER A 78 13.13 1.72 5.47
N PHE A 79 12.22 1.61 6.44
CA PHE A 79 11.49 0.36 6.66
C PHE A 79 10.69 -0.08 5.44
N THR A 80 10.13 0.88 4.67
CA THR A 80 9.37 0.60 3.46
C THR A 80 10.22 -0.08 2.38
N HIS A 81 11.50 0.27 2.24
CA HIS A 81 12.44 -0.42 1.34
C HIS A 81 12.60 -1.89 1.74
N LEU A 82 12.84 -2.15 3.03
CA LEU A 82 13.05 -3.51 3.54
C LEU A 82 11.79 -4.35 3.42
N LEU A 83 10.65 -3.79 3.78
CA LEU A 83 9.35 -4.48 3.66
C LEU A 83 9.01 -4.76 2.20
N GLY A 84 9.17 -3.76 1.31
CA GLY A 84 8.90 -3.94 -0.12
C GLY A 84 9.77 -5.05 -0.73
N TYR A 85 11.06 -5.06 -0.42
CA TYR A 85 11.95 -6.11 -0.91
C TYR A 85 11.63 -7.48 -0.32
N ALA A 86 11.25 -7.54 0.96
CA ALA A 86 10.82 -8.79 1.59
C ALA A 86 9.55 -9.36 0.94
N ILE A 87 8.58 -8.49 0.59
CA ILE A 87 7.37 -8.90 -0.15
C ILE A 87 7.75 -9.46 -1.52
N VAL A 88 8.63 -8.77 -2.27
CA VAL A 88 9.10 -9.24 -3.59
C VAL A 88 9.78 -10.61 -3.46
N LYS A 89 10.59 -10.82 -2.41
CA LYS A 89 11.21 -12.12 -2.13
C LYS A 89 10.21 -13.19 -1.75
N ALA A 90 9.19 -12.86 -0.96
CA ALA A 90 8.12 -13.79 -0.63
C ALA A 90 7.36 -14.26 -1.87
N LEU A 91 7.10 -13.37 -2.83
CA LEU A 91 6.44 -13.73 -4.09
C LEU A 91 7.29 -14.63 -4.99
N GLN A 92 8.62 -14.63 -4.85
CA GLN A 92 9.48 -15.58 -5.57
C GLN A 92 9.33 -17.02 -5.02
N THR A 93 9.01 -17.17 -3.73
CA THR A 93 8.75 -18.47 -3.10
C THR A 93 7.29 -18.88 -3.13
N HIS A 94 6.39 -17.90 -3.30
CA HIS A 94 4.94 -18.06 -3.34
C HIS A 94 4.35 -17.36 -4.57
N PRO A 95 4.67 -17.83 -5.80
CA PRO A 95 4.23 -17.18 -7.03
C PRO A 95 2.71 -17.22 -7.20
N GLU A 96 2.02 -18.14 -6.56
CA GLU A 96 0.56 -18.23 -6.51
C GLU A 96 -0.10 -16.98 -5.89
N MET A 97 0.64 -16.22 -5.09
CA MET A 97 0.16 -14.95 -4.51
C MET A 97 0.27 -13.76 -5.49
N ASN A 98 0.97 -13.94 -6.63
CA ASN A 98 1.07 -12.93 -7.69
C ASN A 98 0.02 -13.20 -8.78
N CYS A 99 -1.23 -13.29 -8.38
CA CYS A 99 -2.35 -13.53 -9.29
C CYS A 99 -3.46 -12.49 -9.04
N ALA A 100 -4.39 -12.34 -9.96
CA ALA A 100 -5.51 -11.44 -9.84
C ALA A 100 -6.82 -12.13 -10.22
N PHE A 101 -7.91 -11.67 -9.59
CA PHE A 101 -9.25 -12.04 -10.02
C PHE A 101 -9.60 -11.34 -11.35
N ALA A 102 -10.25 -12.05 -12.23
CA ALA A 102 -10.85 -11.52 -13.45
C ALA A 102 -12.23 -12.15 -13.69
N ASP A 103 -13.07 -11.44 -14.38
CA ASP A 103 -14.29 -11.97 -14.97
C ASP A 103 -14.11 -12.10 -16.50
N LEU A 104 -14.27 -13.29 -17.01
CA LEU A 104 -14.21 -13.57 -18.44
C LEU A 104 -15.60 -13.98 -18.94
N ASN A 105 -16.37 -13.03 -19.44
CA ASN A 105 -17.71 -13.23 -19.96
C ASN A 105 -18.67 -13.85 -18.93
N GLY A 106 -18.70 -13.32 -17.71
CA GLY A 106 -19.53 -13.82 -16.62
C GLY A 106 -18.98 -15.08 -15.93
N LYS A 107 -17.74 -15.48 -16.22
CA LYS A 107 -17.07 -16.60 -15.57
C LYS A 107 -15.89 -16.12 -14.72
N PRO A 108 -15.85 -16.48 -13.43
CA PRO A 108 -14.72 -16.13 -12.58
C PRO A 108 -13.45 -16.81 -13.11
N ALA A 109 -12.36 -16.04 -13.18
CA ALA A 109 -11.06 -16.50 -13.65
C ALA A 109 -9.94 -15.98 -12.76
N VAL A 110 -8.80 -16.66 -12.80
CA VAL A 110 -7.55 -16.24 -12.16
C VAL A 110 -6.55 -15.88 -13.26
N VAL A 111 -5.96 -14.69 -13.14
CA VAL A 111 -4.85 -14.25 -13.98
C VAL A 111 -3.56 -14.41 -13.19
N HIS A 112 -2.64 -15.24 -13.67
CA HIS A 112 -1.31 -15.38 -13.10
C HIS A 112 -0.36 -14.38 -13.77
N HIS A 113 0.38 -13.63 -12.95
CA HIS A 113 1.35 -12.65 -13.45
C HIS A 113 2.76 -13.23 -13.39
N ASP A 114 3.48 -13.20 -14.52
CA ASP A 114 4.88 -13.65 -14.60
C ASP A 114 5.84 -12.63 -13.98
N SER A 115 5.46 -11.36 -14.00
CA SER A 115 6.26 -10.25 -13.46
C SER A 115 5.67 -9.72 -12.16
N VAL A 116 6.53 -9.37 -11.23
CA VAL A 116 6.16 -8.61 -10.02
C VAL A 116 6.36 -7.13 -10.30
N ASN A 117 5.28 -6.44 -10.64
CA ASN A 117 5.24 -4.99 -10.76
C ASN A 117 4.77 -4.41 -9.43
N PHE A 118 5.75 -4.00 -8.62
CA PHE A 118 5.55 -3.65 -7.22
C PHE A 118 5.06 -2.22 -7.06
N GLY A 119 3.79 -2.03 -6.74
CA GLY A 119 3.15 -0.75 -6.47
C GLY A 119 3.55 -0.18 -5.11
N LEU A 120 3.86 1.10 -5.10
CA LEU A 120 4.23 1.83 -3.90
C LEU A 120 3.27 2.99 -3.68
N ALA A 121 2.51 2.95 -2.58
CA ALA A 121 1.66 4.06 -2.19
C ALA A 121 2.52 5.22 -1.67
N ILE A 122 2.52 6.33 -2.41
CA ILE A 122 3.27 7.56 -2.10
C ILE A 122 2.26 8.66 -1.79
N ASP A 123 2.30 9.16 -0.58
CA ASP A 123 1.47 10.25 -0.11
C ASP A 123 2.24 11.58 -0.20
N LEU A 124 1.74 12.50 -1.00
CA LEU A 124 2.37 13.78 -1.31
C LEU A 124 1.55 14.93 -0.73
N PRO A 125 2.14 15.76 0.15
CA PRO A 125 1.51 17.01 0.55
C PRO A 125 1.53 18.00 -0.63
N LYS A 126 0.42 18.72 -0.82
CA LYS A 126 0.34 19.81 -1.78
C LYS A 126 0.48 21.17 -1.11
N PRO A 127 0.84 22.22 -1.88
CA PRO A 127 0.97 23.58 -1.34
C PRO A 127 -0.32 24.14 -0.74
N ASP A 128 -1.48 23.68 -1.19
CA ASP A 128 -2.81 24.07 -0.71
C ASP A 128 -3.21 23.35 0.60
N GLY A 129 -2.30 22.55 1.20
CA GLY A 129 -2.57 21.77 2.40
C GLY A 129 -3.30 20.45 2.15
N THR A 130 -3.76 20.20 0.94
CA THR A 130 -4.35 18.90 0.58
C THR A 130 -3.27 17.84 0.36
N ARG A 131 -3.67 16.57 0.32
CA ARG A 131 -2.76 15.44 0.06
C ARG A 131 -3.18 14.72 -1.21
N GLN A 132 -2.19 14.19 -1.89
CA GLN A 132 -2.39 13.37 -3.08
C GLN A 132 -1.72 12.01 -2.90
N LEU A 133 -2.50 10.94 -2.99
CA LEU A 133 -2.00 9.58 -2.99
C LEU A 133 -1.75 9.14 -4.44
N LEU A 134 -0.54 8.68 -4.72
CA LEU A 134 -0.15 8.06 -5.99
C LEU A 134 0.35 6.64 -5.71
N VAL A 135 0.07 5.71 -6.62
CA VAL A 135 0.55 4.32 -6.51
C VAL A 135 1.26 3.90 -7.79
N PRO A 136 2.42 4.50 -8.11
CA PRO A 136 3.25 4.02 -9.21
C PRO A 136 3.91 2.70 -8.83
N ASN A 137 4.52 2.00 -9.81
CA ASN A 137 5.14 0.71 -9.58
C ASN A 137 6.59 0.61 -10.07
N ILE A 138 7.34 -0.28 -9.42
CA ILE A 138 8.66 -0.74 -9.83
C ILE A 138 8.43 -1.98 -10.69
N LYS A 139 8.77 -1.91 -11.98
CA LYS A 139 8.61 -3.01 -12.94
C LYS A 139 9.61 -4.13 -12.66
N ASP A 140 9.19 -5.37 -12.89
CA ASP A 140 10.02 -6.56 -12.82
C ASP A 140 10.86 -6.67 -11.52
N ALA A 141 10.26 -6.29 -10.40
CA ALA A 141 10.96 -6.20 -9.12
C ALA A 141 11.59 -7.55 -8.70
N GLN A 142 11.00 -8.69 -9.11
CA GLN A 142 11.53 -10.03 -8.84
C GLN A 142 12.94 -10.28 -9.42
N ARG A 143 13.34 -9.52 -10.45
CA ARG A 143 14.65 -9.64 -11.11
C ARG A 143 15.73 -8.78 -10.47
N MET A 144 15.38 -8.01 -9.44
CA MET A 144 16.28 -7.05 -8.81
C MET A 144 16.92 -7.64 -7.56
N ASP A 145 18.19 -7.32 -7.34
CA ASP A 145 18.80 -7.39 -6.03
C ASP A 145 18.33 -6.22 -5.14
N PHE A 146 18.71 -6.23 -3.87
CA PHE A 146 18.30 -5.18 -2.94
C PHE A 146 18.83 -3.80 -3.31
N ALA A 147 20.05 -3.71 -3.85
CA ALA A 147 20.65 -2.43 -4.24
C ALA A 147 19.89 -1.80 -5.42
N LYS A 148 19.59 -2.62 -6.45
CA LYS A 148 18.80 -2.19 -7.60
C LYS A 148 17.37 -1.81 -7.21
N PHE A 149 16.71 -2.62 -6.38
CA PHE A 149 15.37 -2.33 -5.87
C PHE A 149 15.35 -1.02 -5.09
N SER A 150 16.29 -0.81 -4.17
CA SER A 150 16.39 0.41 -3.37
C SER A 150 16.61 1.66 -4.26
N THR A 151 17.49 1.57 -5.25
CA THR A 151 17.73 2.66 -6.21
C THR A 151 16.46 2.97 -7.03
N SER A 152 15.76 1.94 -7.50
CA SER A 152 14.50 2.09 -8.25
C SER A 152 13.41 2.71 -7.39
N TYR A 153 13.33 2.32 -6.12
CA TYR A 153 12.41 2.89 -5.14
C TYR A 153 12.67 4.39 -4.94
N ASP A 154 13.93 4.77 -4.68
CA ASP A 154 14.30 6.17 -4.46
C ASP A 154 14.07 7.04 -5.71
N ASP A 155 14.35 6.49 -6.90
CA ASP A 155 14.05 7.17 -8.17
C ASP A 155 12.55 7.39 -8.35
N LEU A 156 11.73 6.37 -8.09
CA LEU A 156 10.28 6.44 -8.19
C LEU A 156 9.70 7.51 -7.25
N VAL A 157 10.14 7.52 -5.98
CA VAL A 157 9.72 8.52 -4.99
C VAL A 157 10.18 9.92 -5.40
N ARG A 158 11.40 10.06 -5.92
CA ARG A 158 11.93 11.33 -6.40
C ARG A 158 11.13 11.89 -7.58
N ARG A 159 10.82 11.04 -8.59
CA ARG A 159 9.99 11.41 -9.75
C ARG A 159 8.57 11.78 -9.33
N ALA A 160 8.00 11.05 -8.36
CA ALA A 160 6.69 11.37 -7.80
C ALA A 160 6.66 12.79 -7.19
N ARG A 161 7.66 13.11 -6.36
CA ARG A 161 7.77 14.44 -5.73
C ARG A 161 8.00 15.57 -6.72
N GLN A 162 8.59 15.27 -7.87
CA GLN A 162 8.85 16.23 -8.96
C GLN A 162 7.70 16.29 -9.98
N ALA A 163 6.60 15.59 -9.76
CA ALA A 163 5.47 15.44 -10.70
C ALA A 163 5.93 14.95 -12.09
N ARG A 164 6.92 14.05 -12.15
CA ARG A 164 7.52 13.50 -13.38
C ARG A 164 7.13 12.04 -13.63
N LEU A 165 6.02 11.58 -13.06
CA LEU A 165 5.49 10.25 -13.33
C LEU A 165 4.65 10.28 -14.61
N GLY A 166 4.89 9.32 -15.49
CA GLY A 166 4.10 9.07 -16.70
C GLY A 166 3.04 8.01 -16.49
N VAL A 167 2.21 7.79 -17.50
CA VAL A 167 1.14 6.76 -17.47
C VAL A 167 1.71 5.37 -17.24
N ASP A 168 2.87 5.06 -17.84
CA ASP A 168 3.52 3.75 -17.72
C ASP A 168 3.98 3.43 -16.30
N ASP A 169 4.26 4.45 -15.48
CA ASP A 169 4.63 4.24 -14.08
C ASP A 169 3.49 3.64 -13.25
N PHE A 170 2.25 3.75 -13.71
CA PHE A 170 1.05 3.26 -13.02
C PHE A 170 0.49 1.97 -13.62
N ALA A 171 0.84 1.66 -14.86
CA ALA A 171 0.26 0.54 -15.60
C ALA A 171 0.76 -0.82 -15.07
N GLY A 172 -0.11 -1.83 -15.06
CA GLY A 172 0.24 -3.23 -14.84
C GLY A 172 0.78 -3.55 -13.44
N THR A 173 0.40 -2.81 -12.41
CA THR A 173 0.72 -3.13 -11.01
C THR A 173 0.09 -4.47 -10.64
N THR A 174 0.87 -5.39 -10.04
CA THR A 174 0.40 -6.73 -9.66
C THR A 174 0.24 -6.91 -8.16
N ILE A 175 1.00 -6.16 -7.36
CA ILE A 175 0.92 -6.11 -5.90
C ILE A 175 1.28 -4.70 -5.44
N SER A 176 0.70 -4.26 -4.33
CA SER A 176 0.99 -2.93 -3.77
C SER A 176 1.39 -2.99 -2.31
N LEU A 177 2.22 -2.03 -1.89
CA LEU A 177 2.53 -1.74 -0.48
C LEU A 177 2.05 -0.34 -0.13
N THR A 178 1.27 -0.23 0.93
CA THR A 178 0.94 1.04 1.58
C THR A 178 1.50 1.06 3.01
N ASN A 179 2.04 2.19 3.44
CA ASN A 179 2.64 2.32 4.77
C ASN A 179 2.04 3.50 5.54
N PRO A 180 0.80 3.39 6.04
CA PRO A 180 0.18 4.40 6.88
C PRO A 180 0.80 4.48 8.28
N GLY A 181 1.62 3.50 8.66
CA GLY A 181 2.34 3.50 9.94
C GLY A 181 3.28 4.67 10.13
N THR A 182 3.76 5.30 9.06
CA THR A 182 4.54 6.55 9.13
C THR A 182 3.73 7.74 9.65
N LEU A 183 2.40 7.65 9.62
CA LEU A 183 1.47 8.64 10.17
C LEU A 183 0.91 8.23 11.55
N GLY A 184 1.43 7.15 12.14
CA GLY A 184 0.96 6.61 13.42
C GLY A 184 -0.24 5.66 13.31
N THR A 185 -0.70 5.31 12.11
CA THR A 185 -1.78 4.34 11.94
C THR A 185 -1.29 2.94 12.27
N VAL A 186 -1.85 2.31 13.29
CA VAL A 186 -1.44 0.96 13.73
C VAL A 186 -1.94 -0.11 12.76
N HIS A 187 -3.16 0.05 12.26
CA HIS A 187 -3.82 -0.91 11.39
C HIS A 187 -4.76 -0.20 10.41
N SER A 188 -4.76 -0.64 9.17
CA SER A 188 -5.70 -0.21 8.15
C SER A 188 -6.06 -1.38 7.23
N VAL A 189 -7.22 -1.32 6.60
CA VAL A 189 -7.65 -2.29 5.59
C VAL A 189 -7.64 -1.57 4.23
N PRO A 190 -6.55 -1.64 3.49
CA PRO A 190 -6.46 -0.97 2.19
C PRO A 190 -7.36 -1.66 1.15
N ARG A 191 -7.80 -0.90 0.15
CA ARG A 191 -8.62 -1.42 -0.95
C ARG A 191 -7.75 -2.05 -2.02
N LEU A 192 -8.08 -3.28 -2.41
CA LEU A 192 -7.43 -3.98 -3.52
C LEU A 192 -7.97 -3.46 -4.85
N MET A 193 -7.08 -3.05 -5.74
CA MET A 193 -7.46 -2.59 -7.07
C MET A 193 -7.62 -3.78 -8.03
N PRO A 194 -8.53 -3.69 -9.02
CA PRO A 194 -8.63 -4.68 -10.08
C PRO A 194 -7.26 -4.93 -10.74
N GLY A 195 -6.98 -6.19 -11.06
CA GLY A 195 -5.71 -6.61 -11.66
C GLY A 195 -4.54 -6.81 -10.69
N GLN A 196 -4.75 -6.61 -9.40
CA GLN A 196 -3.75 -6.88 -8.37
C GLN A 196 -4.12 -8.13 -7.56
N GLY A 197 -3.11 -8.91 -7.18
CA GLY A 197 -3.29 -10.12 -6.37
C GLY A 197 -3.37 -9.82 -4.88
N ALA A 198 -2.65 -8.80 -4.42
CA ALA A 198 -2.64 -8.39 -3.03
C ALA A 198 -2.27 -6.92 -2.86
N ILE A 199 -2.65 -6.37 -1.71
CA ILE A 199 -2.14 -5.10 -1.20
C ILE A 199 -1.73 -5.31 0.25
N VAL A 200 -0.51 -4.94 0.58
CA VAL A 200 0.03 -5.07 1.94
C VAL A 200 -0.01 -3.71 2.63
N GLY A 201 -0.66 -3.64 3.78
CA GLY A 201 -0.65 -2.47 4.65
C GLY A 201 0.39 -2.65 5.77
N ALA A 202 1.31 -1.70 5.93
CA ALA A 202 2.25 -1.67 7.03
C ALA A 202 1.83 -0.64 8.08
N GLY A 203 1.53 -1.09 9.29
CA GLY A 203 1.18 -0.23 10.42
C GLY A 203 2.37 0.42 11.10
N ALA A 204 2.11 1.16 12.16
CA ALA A 204 3.14 1.80 12.97
C ALA A 204 4.00 0.76 13.70
N LEU A 205 5.26 1.12 13.95
CA LEU A 205 6.17 0.36 14.78
C LEU A 205 6.00 0.75 16.24
N GLU A 206 5.26 -0.04 17.00
CA GLU A 206 4.92 0.23 18.39
C GLU A 206 5.29 -0.92 19.31
N TYR A 207 5.48 -0.63 20.59
CA TYR A 207 5.48 -1.68 21.60
C TYR A 207 4.07 -2.23 21.78
N PRO A 208 3.90 -3.51 22.17
CA PRO A 208 2.60 -4.04 22.58
C PRO A 208 1.92 -3.11 23.61
N ALA A 209 0.59 -3.03 23.58
CA ALA A 209 -0.15 -2.04 24.36
C ALA A 209 0.17 -2.07 25.87
N GLU A 210 0.37 -3.26 26.41
CA GLU A 210 0.71 -3.52 27.82
C GLU A 210 2.12 -3.03 28.21
N TRP A 211 2.97 -2.73 27.21
CA TRP A 211 4.34 -2.28 27.39
C TRP A 211 4.57 -0.82 26.98
N GLN A 212 3.54 -0.13 26.52
CA GLN A 212 3.62 1.28 26.16
C GLN A 212 3.88 2.12 27.43
N GLY A 213 4.89 3.00 27.36
CA GLY A 213 5.32 3.81 28.49
C GLY A 213 6.27 3.12 29.48
N ALA A 214 6.58 1.84 29.28
CA ALA A 214 7.58 1.15 30.12
C ALA A 214 9.00 1.72 29.89
N ALA A 215 9.80 1.76 30.95
CA ALA A 215 11.20 2.19 30.87
C ALA A 215 12.02 1.25 29.97
N ALA A 216 13.01 1.80 29.28
CA ALA A 216 13.86 1.05 28.34
C ALA A 216 14.55 -0.16 29.00
N GLU A 217 14.98 -0.02 30.25
CA GLU A 217 15.60 -1.09 31.06
C GLU A 217 14.61 -2.23 31.30
N THR A 218 13.35 -1.90 31.60
CA THR A 218 12.28 -2.90 31.81
C THR A 218 12.00 -3.68 30.52
N LEU A 219 11.90 -2.96 29.39
CA LEU A 219 11.70 -3.58 28.08
C LEU A 219 12.86 -4.53 27.72
N ALA A 220 14.10 -4.10 27.96
CA ALA A 220 15.29 -4.90 27.70
C ALA A 220 15.33 -6.15 28.62
N LYS A 221 15.04 -5.99 29.92
CA LYS A 221 15.02 -7.07 30.90
C LYS A 221 14.01 -8.17 30.52
N HIS A 222 12.88 -7.79 29.97
CA HIS A 222 11.81 -8.73 29.57
C HIS A 222 11.90 -9.14 28.10
N GLY A 223 12.93 -8.68 27.37
CA GLY A 223 13.10 -9.01 25.94
C GLY A 223 11.99 -8.48 25.04
N VAL A 224 11.30 -7.44 25.48
CA VAL A 224 10.17 -6.84 24.72
C VAL A 224 10.69 -6.02 23.55
N SER A 225 10.20 -6.31 22.37
CA SER A 225 10.52 -5.55 21.15
C SER A 225 9.28 -4.89 20.57
N LYS A 226 9.51 -3.89 19.71
CA LYS A 226 8.42 -3.33 18.89
C LYS A 226 7.85 -4.37 17.95
N ILE A 227 6.58 -4.23 17.67
CA ILE A 227 5.85 -5.02 16.67
C ILE A 227 5.47 -4.13 15.48
N LEU A 228 5.30 -4.76 14.35
CA LEU A 228 4.75 -4.18 13.12
C LEU A 228 3.49 -4.95 12.79
N THR A 229 2.36 -4.27 12.68
CA THR A 229 1.13 -4.89 12.19
C THR A 229 1.12 -4.84 10.66
N LEU A 230 1.01 -6.01 10.03
CA LEU A 230 0.79 -6.17 8.60
C LEU A 230 -0.65 -6.61 8.34
N THR A 231 -1.23 -6.02 7.31
CA THR A 231 -2.58 -6.35 6.82
C THR A 231 -2.52 -6.77 5.39
#